data_bb4af7da7df9d82738866366dc2e7211
#
_entry.id   bb4af7da7df9d82738866366dc2e7211
#
_cell.length_a   1.000
_cell.length_b   1.000
_cell.length_c   1.000
_cell.angle_alpha   90.00
_cell.angle_beta   90.00
_cell.angle_gamma   90.00
#
_symmetry.space_group_name_H-M   'P 1'
#
loop_
_entity.id
_entity.type
_entity.pdbx_description
1 polymer ?
#
loop_
_entity_poly.entity_id
_entity_poly.type
_entity_poly.pdbx_seq_one_letter_code
_entity_poly.pdbx_strand_id
1 'polypeptide(L)'
;TYEQTLKSEMAKSEAPTLFQVNGPVGLANWKDYCMDLSGSELYSHLTSDDFVLKDGNAVQGIAYVIETYGIIYNKTILNDYCTMDNAVISSVDEINNFATLKAVADDIQSRLDEINEKFGYDLQGAFTSAGMDGSSDWRFKTHLANLPIYYEYKDKGINSTDAIEGTYLDNYKQIW
;
A
#
# COMPACT_ATOMS: atom_id res chain seq x y z
N THR A 1 18.66 9.77 -1.63
CA THR A 1 17.73 8.62 -1.44
C THR A 1 18.46 7.50 -0.68
N TYR A 2 17.68 6.55 -0.10
CA TYR A 2 18.25 5.38 0.59
C TYR A 2 19.24 4.61 -0.30
N GLU A 3 18.85 4.30 -1.53
CA GLU A 3 19.68 3.54 -2.48
C GLU A 3 21.01 4.24 -2.79
N GLN A 4 21.01 5.55 -2.95
CA GLN A 4 22.24 6.32 -3.18
C GLN A 4 23.15 6.30 -1.96
N THR A 5 22.58 6.42 -0.78
CA THR A 5 23.34 6.35 0.47
C THR A 5 23.91 4.96 0.66
N LEU A 6 23.10 3.91 0.49
CA LEU A 6 23.55 2.52 0.61
C LEU A 6 24.70 2.21 -0.36
N LYS A 7 24.60 2.67 -1.60
CA LYS A 7 25.67 2.48 -2.59
C LYS A 7 26.99 3.13 -2.15
N SER A 8 26.91 4.32 -1.53
CA SER A 8 28.08 5.01 -0.99
C SER A 8 28.66 4.28 0.22
N GLU A 9 27.80 3.75 1.10
CA GLU A 9 28.26 3.04 2.30
C GLU A 9 28.87 1.67 1.96
N MET A 10 28.30 0.94 1.01
CA MET A 10 28.82 -0.36 0.56
C MET A 10 30.20 -0.27 -0.10
N ALA A 11 30.58 0.90 -0.60
CA ALA A 11 31.91 1.13 -1.18
C ALA A 11 33.01 1.40 -0.12
N LYS A 12 32.64 1.52 1.16
CA LYS A 12 33.59 1.80 2.25
C LYS A 12 34.23 0.52 2.79
N SER A 13 35.34 0.66 3.50
CA SER A 13 36.00 -0.46 4.21
C SER A 13 35.13 -1.03 5.35
N GLU A 14 34.26 -0.24 5.92
CA GLU A 14 33.31 -0.62 6.96
C GLU A 14 31.88 -0.53 6.41
N ALA A 15 31.57 -1.39 5.46
CA ALA A 15 30.23 -1.49 4.87
C ALA A 15 29.21 -2.03 5.89
N PRO A 16 27.92 -1.64 5.77
CA PRO A 16 26.88 -2.15 6.65
C PRO A 16 26.74 -3.68 6.53
N THR A 17 26.68 -4.35 7.69
CA THR A 17 26.47 -5.79 7.78
C THR A 17 25.02 -6.19 7.49
N LEU A 18 24.07 -5.32 7.87
CA LEU A 18 22.63 -5.47 7.62
C LEU A 18 22.13 -4.26 6.87
N PHE A 19 21.35 -4.49 5.85
CA PHE A 19 20.74 -3.42 5.05
C PHE A 19 19.38 -3.86 4.49
N GLN A 20 18.55 -2.88 4.17
CA GLN A 20 17.23 -3.13 3.61
C GLN A 20 17.31 -3.34 2.11
N VAL A 21 16.64 -4.38 1.63
CA VAL A 21 16.44 -4.66 0.20
C VAL A 21 14.97 -4.41 -0.14
N ASN A 22 14.72 -3.45 -1.03
CA ASN A 22 13.37 -3.01 -1.37
C ASN A 22 12.76 -3.88 -2.48
N GLY A 23 12.24 -5.03 -2.11
CA GLY A 23 11.53 -5.92 -3.01
C GLY A 23 12.41 -6.52 -4.13
N PRO A 24 11.80 -7.10 -5.17
CA PRO A 24 12.54 -7.76 -6.26
C PRO A 24 13.47 -6.83 -7.03
N VAL A 25 13.09 -5.57 -7.23
CA VAL A 25 13.95 -4.58 -7.91
C VAL A 25 15.17 -4.25 -7.06
N GLY A 26 14.99 -4.08 -5.75
CA GLY A 26 16.11 -3.91 -4.82
C GLY A 26 17.01 -5.13 -4.81
N LEU A 27 16.45 -6.33 -4.80
CA LEU A 27 17.23 -7.56 -4.87
C LEU A 27 18.09 -7.65 -6.14
N ALA A 28 17.55 -7.31 -7.30
CA ALA A 28 18.30 -7.28 -8.55
C ALA A 28 19.53 -6.37 -8.47
N ASN A 29 19.49 -5.30 -7.68
CA ASN A 29 20.61 -4.37 -7.49
C ASN A 29 21.63 -4.86 -6.44
N TRP A 30 21.18 -5.60 -5.43
CA TRP A 30 21.98 -5.91 -4.24
C TRP A 30 22.30 -7.38 -4.04
N LYS A 31 21.82 -8.30 -4.86
CA LYS A 31 21.97 -9.74 -4.68
C LYS A 31 23.42 -10.21 -4.51
N ASP A 32 24.36 -9.55 -5.18
CA ASP A 32 25.79 -9.92 -5.10
C ASP A 32 26.42 -9.56 -3.73
N TYR A 33 25.72 -8.76 -2.93
CA TYR A 33 26.10 -8.38 -1.55
C TYR A 33 25.33 -9.14 -0.49
N CYS A 34 24.30 -9.91 -0.89
CA CYS A 34 23.45 -10.65 0.03
C CYS A 34 24.00 -12.06 0.24
N MET A 35 24.07 -12.50 1.49
CA MET A 35 24.35 -13.90 1.77
C MET A 35 23.08 -14.75 1.67
N ASP A 36 23.26 -16.03 1.42
CA ASP A 36 22.15 -16.99 1.50
C ASP A 36 21.76 -17.25 2.96
N LEU A 37 20.54 -16.91 3.30
CA LEU A 37 19.94 -17.02 4.64
C LEU A 37 19.11 -18.31 4.81
N SER A 38 19.06 -19.19 3.81
CA SER A 38 18.22 -20.41 3.84
C SER A 38 18.58 -21.36 5.01
N GLY A 39 19.83 -21.32 5.48
CA GLY A 39 20.30 -22.08 6.66
C GLY A 39 20.22 -21.29 7.99
N SER A 40 19.66 -20.08 8.01
CA SER A 40 19.64 -19.25 9.20
C SER A 40 18.49 -19.64 10.15
N GLU A 41 18.69 -19.39 11.44
CA GLU A 41 17.64 -19.55 12.45
C GLU A 41 16.43 -18.65 12.14
N LEU A 42 16.66 -17.42 11.65
CA LEU A 42 15.58 -16.49 11.28
C LEU A 42 14.67 -17.10 10.19
N TYR A 43 15.26 -17.71 9.17
CA TYR A 43 14.47 -18.36 8.12
C TYR A 43 13.62 -19.51 8.65
N SER A 44 14.13 -20.28 9.61
CA SER A 44 13.40 -21.41 10.21
C SER A 44 12.16 -21.00 11.00
N HIS A 45 12.04 -19.73 11.41
CA HIS A 45 10.89 -19.18 12.12
C HIS A 45 9.82 -18.60 11.22
N LEU A 46 10.05 -18.51 9.92
CA LEU A 46 9.06 -17.98 8.99
C LEU A 46 7.88 -18.95 8.83
N THR A 47 6.69 -18.39 8.75
CA THR A 47 5.44 -19.15 8.56
C THR A 47 5.05 -19.31 7.10
N SER A 48 5.67 -18.54 6.20
CA SER A 48 5.46 -18.59 4.75
C SER A 48 6.67 -18.09 4.00
N ASP A 49 6.91 -18.67 2.83
CA ASP A 49 7.88 -18.19 1.84
C ASP A 49 7.50 -16.85 1.20
N ASP A 50 6.30 -16.34 1.44
CA ASP A 50 5.91 -14.99 1.01
C ASP A 50 6.70 -13.87 1.70
N PHE A 51 7.37 -14.19 2.79
CA PHE A 51 8.18 -13.25 3.59
C PHE A 51 9.67 -13.23 3.21
N VAL A 52 10.04 -13.80 2.07
CA VAL A 52 11.42 -13.82 1.62
C VAL A 52 11.61 -13.29 0.20
N LEU A 53 12.81 -12.78 -0.05
CA LEU A 53 13.29 -12.50 -1.41
C LEU A 53 14.28 -13.61 -1.79
N LYS A 54 14.07 -14.22 -2.95
CA LYS A 54 14.88 -15.33 -3.47
C LYS A 54 15.58 -14.98 -4.78
N ASP A 55 16.83 -15.44 -4.95
CA ASP A 55 17.49 -15.55 -6.24
C ASP A 55 17.77 -17.06 -6.49
N GLY A 56 17.00 -17.65 -7.38
CA GLY A 56 16.96 -19.10 -7.52
C GLY A 56 16.51 -19.79 -6.22
N ASN A 57 17.36 -20.64 -5.66
CA ASN A 57 17.10 -21.34 -4.40
C ASN A 57 17.63 -20.60 -3.16
N ALA A 58 18.44 -19.55 -3.35
CA ALA A 58 19.02 -18.80 -2.24
C ALA A 58 18.01 -17.80 -1.66
N VAL A 59 17.88 -17.76 -0.33
CA VAL A 59 17.11 -16.76 0.40
C VAL A 59 18.01 -15.57 0.70
N GLN A 60 17.83 -14.49 -0.02
CA GLN A 60 18.70 -13.31 0.05
C GLN A 60 18.10 -12.12 0.78
N GLY A 61 16.86 -12.24 1.23
CA GLY A 61 16.22 -11.27 2.09
C GLY A 61 15.07 -11.89 2.87
N ILE A 62 14.87 -11.42 4.09
CA ILE A 62 13.79 -11.82 4.99
C ILE A 62 13.03 -10.55 5.38
N ALA A 63 11.69 -10.60 5.29
CA ALA A 63 10.85 -9.48 5.71
C ALA A 63 10.99 -9.24 7.22
N TYR A 64 11.30 -8.02 7.60
CA TYR A 64 11.37 -7.60 9.01
C TYR A 64 10.07 -6.91 9.48
N VAL A 65 9.20 -6.57 8.54
CA VAL A 65 7.90 -5.94 8.80
C VAL A 65 6.91 -6.34 7.71
N ILE A 66 5.65 -6.44 8.10
CA ILE A 66 4.52 -6.63 7.18
C ILE A 66 3.76 -5.32 7.13
N GLU A 67 3.67 -4.72 5.95
CA GLU A 67 2.85 -3.55 5.70
C GLU A 67 1.54 -3.99 5.05
N THR A 68 0.45 -3.38 5.48
CA THR A 68 -0.88 -3.64 4.93
C THR A 68 -1.50 -2.35 4.40
N TYR A 69 -2.37 -2.50 3.42
CA TYR A 69 -3.17 -1.41 2.89
C TYR A 69 -4.57 -1.47 3.46
N GLY A 70 -5.12 -0.31 3.74
CA GLY A 70 -6.47 -0.19 4.23
C GLY A 70 -6.90 1.26 4.33
N ILE A 71 -8.18 1.48 4.51
CA ILE A 71 -8.73 2.78 4.79
C ILE A 71 -8.76 2.96 6.29
N ILE A 72 -7.97 3.91 6.78
CA ILE A 72 -8.00 4.32 8.18
C ILE A 72 -9.14 5.32 8.33
N TYR A 73 -10.01 5.12 9.30
CA TYR A 73 -11.12 6.01 9.56
C TYR A 73 -11.17 6.47 11.04
N ASN A 74 -11.69 7.67 11.26
CA ASN A 74 -11.98 8.14 12.59
C ASN A 74 -13.29 7.48 13.06
N LYS A 75 -13.17 6.55 14.00
CA LYS A 75 -14.30 5.74 14.48
C LYS A 75 -15.40 6.59 15.13
N THR A 76 -15.02 7.62 15.87
CA THR A 76 -15.98 8.50 16.56
C THR A 76 -16.80 9.29 15.53
N ILE A 77 -16.13 9.96 14.61
CA ILE A 77 -16.80 10.77 13.57
C ILE A 77 -17.73 9.92 12.71
N LEU A 78 -17.27 8.75 12.30
CA LEU A 78 -18.09 7.90 11.42
C LEU A 78 -19.27 7.26 12.17
N ASN A 79 -19.12 6.93 13.46
CA ASN A 79 -20.22 6.46 14.26
C ASN A 79 -21.25 7.61 14.50
N ASP A 80 -20.80 8.81 14.77
CA ASP A 80 -21.70 9.97 14.93
C ASP A 80 -22.46 10.26 13.64
N TYR A 81 -21.80 10.21 12.49
CA TYR A 81 -22.45 10.30 11.19
C TYR A 81 -23.57 9.25 11.02
N CYS A 82 -23.34 7.99 11.43
CA CYS A 82 -24.34 6.93 11.36
C CYS A 82 -25.60 7.22 12.20
N THR A 83 -25.56 8.18 13.13
CA THR A 83 -26.71 8.60 13.93
C THR A 83 -27.52 9.74 13.28
N MET A 84 -27.07 10.26 12.16
CA MET A 84 -27.75 11.37 11.48
C MET A 84 -29.00 10.88 10.73
N ASP A 85 -29.99 11.74 10.64
CA ASP A 85 -31.16 11.49 9.82
C ASP A 85 -30.73 11.38 8.35
N ASN A 86 -31.23 10.34 7.67
CA ASN A 86 -30.93 10.06 6.26
C ASN A 86 -29.44 9.80 5.97
N ALA A 87 -28.64 9.41 6.95
CA ALA A 87 -27.29 8.91 6.68
C ALA A 87 -27.36 7.73 5.70
N VAL A 88 -26.36 7.61 4.83
CA VAL A 88 -26.29 6.51 3.82
C VAL A 88 -26.19 5.14 4.48
N ILE A 89 -25.59 5.09 5.66
CA ILE A 89 -25.39 3.88 6.45
C ILE A 89 -25.80 4.11 7.90
N SER A 90 -26.22 3.05 8.56
CA SER A 90 -26.53 3.03 9.99
C SER A 90 -25.41 2.41 10.84
N SER A 91 -24.47 1.73 10.21
CA SER A 91 -23.30 1.11 10.81
C SER A 91 -22.11 1.14 9.88
N VAL A 92 -20.92 1.31 10.44
CA VAL A 92 -19.64 1.27 9.68
C VAL A 92 -19.45 -0.07 8.95
N ASP A 93 -19.97 -1.16 9.48
CA ASP A 93 -19.87 -2.50 8.89
C ASP A 93 -20.58 -2.61 7.53
N GLU A 94 -21.45 -1.68 7.18
CA GLU A 94 -22.09 -1.62 5.87
C GLU A 94 -21.15 -1.15 4.75
N ILE A 95 -20.00 -0.55 5.09
CA ILE A 95 -18.97 -0.15 4.13
C ILE A 95 -18.15 -1.40 3.75
N ASN A 96 -18.69 -2.20 2.86
CA ASN A 96 -18.08 -3.46 2.41
C ASN A 96 -17.77 -3.49 0.89
N ASN A 97 -17.99 -2.38 0.21
CA ASN A 97 -17.73 -2.24 -1.22
C ASN A 97 -17.47 -0.77 -1.59
N PHE A 98 -16.91 -0.56 -2.78
CA PHE A 98 -16.56 0.78 -3.26
C PHE A 98 -17.77 1.71 -3.43
N ALA A 99 -18.89 1.20 -3.90
CA ALA A 99 -20.08 2.02 -4.13
C ALA A 99 -20.61 2.61 -2.81
N THR A 100 -20.69 1.80 -1.75
CA THR A 100 -21.09 2.25 -0.42
C THR A 100 -20.06 3.24 0.16
N LEU A 101 -18.76 2.94 0.05
CA LEU A 101 -17.70 3.84 0.50
C LEU A 101 -17.82 5.22 -0.17
N LYS A 102 -17.98 5.22 -1.50
CA LYS A 102 -18.13 6.46 -2.27
C LYS A 102 -19.37 7.23 -1.87
N ALA A 103 -20.52 6.56 -1.73
CA ALA A 103 -21.76 7.18 -1.33
C ALA A 103 -21.65 7.83 0.06
N VAL A 104 -21.03 7.17 1.01
CA VAL A 104 -20.78 7.72 2.36
C VAL A 104 -19.85 8.93 2.29
N ALA A 105 -18.77 8.85 1.53
CA ALA A 105 -17.84 9.95 1.37
C ALA A 105 -18.51 11.18 0.70
N ASP A 106 -19.28 10.95 -0.36
CA ASP A 106 -20.03 12.02 -1.06
C ASP A 106 -21.08 12.65 -0.13
N ASP A 107 -21.82 11.88 0.66
CA ASP A 107 -22.83 12.37 1.59
C ASP A 107 -22.18 13.20 2.72
N ILE A 108 -21.14 12.70 3.37
CA ILE A 108 -20.38 13.44 4.38
C ILE A 108 -19.84 14.75 3.78
N GLN A 109 -19.25 14.69 2.58
CA GLN A 109 -18.70 15.88 1.90
C GLN A 109 -19.78 16.93 1.64
N SER A 110 -20.97 16.53 1.25
CA SER A 110 -22.10 17.43 0.98
C SER A 110 -22.71 18.03 2.25
N ARG A 111 -22.49 17.40 3.40
CA ARG A 111 -23.10 17.74 4.70
C ARG A 111 -22.07 18.20 5.76
N LEU A 112 -20.88 18.64 5.33
CA LEU A 112 -19.80 19.02 6.27
C LEU A 112 -20.26 20.07 7.29
N ASP A 113 -20.96 21.12 6.86
CA ASP A 113 -21.43 22.18 7.77
C ASP A 113 -22.41 21.63 8.80
N GLU A 114 -23.36 20.79 8.38
CA GLU A 114 -24.34 20.15 9.27
C GLU A 114 -23.65 19.24 10.30
N ILE A 115 -22.69 18.45 9.87
CA ILE A 115 -21.92 17.53 10.73
C ILE A 115 -21.10 18.34 11.74
N ASN A 116 -20.40 19.37 11.27
CA ASN A 116 -19.58 20.23 12.11
C ASN A 116 -20.43 20.95 13.17
N GLU A 117 -21.58 21.52 12.78
CA GLU A 117 -22.50 22.18 13.71
C GLU A 117 -23.08 21.20 14.74
N LYS A 118 -23.57 20.04 14.27
CA LYS A 118 -24.24 19.06 15.13
C LYS A 118 -23.33 18.45 16.18
N PHE A 119 -22.09 18.11 15.81
CA PHE A 119 -21.17 17.36 16.67
C PHE A 119 -20.00 18.20 17.18
N GLY A 120 -19.88 19.46 16.81
CA GLY A 120 -18.80 20.35 17.25
C GLY A 120 -17.44 20.01 16.62
N TYR A 121 -17.44 19.52 15.39
CA TYR A 121 -16.24 19.21 14.62
C TYR A 121 -15.79 20.41 13.77
N ASP A 122 -14.59 20.30 13.20
CA ASP A 122 -14.03 21.23 12.19
C ASP A 122 -13.51 20.41 11.00
N LEU A 123 -14.40 19.58 10.42
CA LEU A 123 -14.07 18.77 9.26
C LEU A 123 -13.95 19.66 8.02
N GLN A 124 -12.84 19.49 7.31
CA GLN A 124 -12.56 20.19 6.05
C GLN A 124 -12.88 19.32 4.83
N GLY A 125 -13.13 18.03 5.02
CA GLY A 125 -13.46 17.08 3.98
C GLY A 125 -13.78 15.70 4.53
N ALA A 126 -14.50 14.91 3.72
CA ALA A 126 -14.89 13.55 4.06
C ALA A 126 -13.73 12.56 3.96
N PHE A 127 -12.76 12.86 3.11
CA PHE A 127 -11.66 11.96 2.79
C PHE A 127 -10.35 12.74 2.66
N THR A 128 -9.27 12.13 3.12
CA THR A 128 -7.92 12.66 2.91
C THR A 128 -7.01 11.59 2.34
N SER A 129 -6.06 12.00 1.57
CA SER A 129 -5.09 11.13 0.92
C SER A 129 -3.70 11.74 0.99
N ALA A 130 -2.68 10.98 0.63
CA ALA A 130 -1.34 11.52 0.47
C ALA A 130 -1.31 12.60 -0.61
N GLY A 131 -0.45 13.59 -0.44
CA GLY A 131 -0.26 14.64 -1.43
C GLY A 131 0.33 14.11 -2.74
N MET A 132 0.17 14.88 -3.82
CA MET A 132 0.73 14.59 -5.15
C MET A 132 2.13 15.18 -5.34
N ASP A 133 2.76 15.65 -4.26
CA ASP A 133 4.14 16.14 -4.29
C ASP A 133 5.15 14.99 -4.44
N GLY A 134 6.39 15.33 -4.83
CA GLY A 134 7.43 14.35 -5.13
C GLY A 134 7.87 13.46 -3.96
N SER A 135 7.41 13.71 -2.72
CA SER A 135 7.68 12.88 -1.55
C SER A 135 6.55 11.90 -1.23
N SER A 136 5.33 12.16 -1.69
CA SER A 136 4.11 11.45 -1.32
C SER A 136 3.39 10.78 -2.48
N ASP A 137 3.62 11.24 -3.71
CA ASP A 137 2.93 10.80 -4.93
C ASP A 137 3.16 9.31 -5.30
N TRP A 138 4.21 8.68 -4.74
CA TRP A 138 4.49 7.26 -4.96
C TRP A 138 3.34 6.35 -4.50
N ARG A 139 2.50 6.81 -3.56
CA ARG A 139 1.31 6.07 -3.12
C ARG A 139 0.30 5.90 -4.25
N PHE A 140 0.15 6.90 -5.11
CA PHE A 140 -0.67 6.80 -6.32
C PHE A 140 0.05 6.04 -7.42
N LYS A 141 1.31 6.34 -7.68
CA LYS A 141 2.10 5.76 -8.75
C LYS A 141 2.34 4.26 -8.57
N THR A 142 2.65 3.82 -7.36
CA THR A 142 3.02 2.41 -7.12
C THR A 142 1.88 1.57 -6.57
N HIS A 143 0.97 2.14 -5.80
CA HIS A 143 -0.12 1.37 -5.22
C HIS A 143 -1.32 1.33 -6.16
N LEU A 144 -1.90 2.49 -6.47
CA LEU A 144 -3.07 2.55 -7.34
C LEU A 144 -2.77 2.12 -8.77
N ALA A 145 -1.67 2.62 -9.34
CA ALA A 145 -1.30 2.31 -10.72
C ALA A 145 -1.00 0.81 -10.95
N ASN A 146 -0.55 0.10 -9.93
CA ASN A 146 -0.21 -1.32 -10.07
C ASN A 146 -1.41 -2.25 -9.95
N LEU A 147 -2.53 -1.85 -9.37
CA LEU A 147 -3.68 -2.75 -9.19
C LEU A 147 -4.22 -3.34 -10.49
N PRO A 148 -4.50 -2.57 -11.55
CA PRO A 148 -4.94 -3.12 -12.83
C PRO A 148 -3.90 -4.07 -13.45
N ILE A 149 -2.61 -3.75 -13.32
CA ILE A 149 -1.53 -4.61 -13.80
C ILE A 149 -1.47 -5.92 -13.00
N TYR A 150 -1.65 -5.85 -11.69
CA TYR A 150 -1.71 -7.04 -10.83
C TYR A 150 -2.84 -8.00 -11.27
N TYR A 151 -4.03 -7.49 -11.55
CA TYR A 151 -5.14 -8.33 -12.01
C TYR A 151 -4.88 -8.93 -13.39
N GLU A 152 -4.29 -8.18 -14.31
CA GLU A 152 -3.87 -8.71 -15.61
C GLU A 152 -2.86 -9.85 -15.46
N TYR A 153 -1.87 -9.70 -14.58
CA TYR A 153 -0.88 -10.74 -14.31
C TYR A 153 -1.51 -11.98 -13.67
N LYS A 154 -2.41 -11.77 -12.72
CA LYS A 154 -3.13 -12.84 -12.04
C LYS A 154 -3.95 -13.69 -13.01
N ASP A 155 -4.68 -13.04 -13.93
CA ASP A 155 -5.50 -13.75 -14.91
C ASP A 155 -4.65 -14.54 -15.90
N LYS A 156 -3.47 -14.03 -16.24
CA LYS A 156 -2.53 -14.70 -17.15
C LYS A 156 -1.64 -15.72 -16.44
N GLY A 157 -1.64 -15.77 -15.12
CA GLY A 157 -0.74 -16.63 -14.34
C GLY A 157 0.74 -16.32 -14.54
N ILE A 158 1.09 -15.04 -14.76
CA ILE A 158 2.47 -14.57 -15.00
C ILE A 158 2.94 -13.64 -13.89
N ASN A 159 4.26 -13.52 -13.73
CA ASN A 159 4.90 -12.63 -12.76
C ASN A 159 5.65 -11.46 -13.40
N SER A 160 5.85 -11.51 -14.72
CA SER A 160 6.52 -10.46 -15.49
C SER A 160 6.10 -10.51 -16.95
N THR A 161 6.22 -9.38 -17.65
CA THR A 161 6.01 -9.27 -19.10
C THR A 161 6.79 -8.07 -19.64
N ASP A 162 7.19 -8.14 -20.90
CA ASP A 162 7.81 -7.00 -21.59
C ASP A 162 6.79 -5.91 -21.96
N ALA A 163 5.49 -6.26 -22.02
CA ALA A 163 4.42 -5.32 -22.30
C ALA A 163 3.11 -5.75 -21.66
N ILE A 164 2.39 -4.80 -21.08
CA ILE A 164 1.03 -5.00 -20.57
C ILE A 164 0.01 -4.82 -21.68
N GLU A 165 -1.12 -5.53 -21.62
CA GLU A 165 -2.23 -5.38 -22.55
C GLU A 165 -3.21 -4.28 -22.16
N GLY A 166 -3.21 -3.90 -20.89
CA GLY A 166 -4.08 -2.87 -20.36
C GLY A 166 -5.53 -3.30 -20.16
N THR A 167 -5.77 -4.61 -19.95
CA THR A 167 -7.12 -5.20 -19.81
C THR A 167 -7.98 -4.50 -18.76
N TYR A 168 -7.38 -4.00 -17.68
CA TYR A 168 -8.10 -3.40 -16.54
C TYR A 168 -7.94 -1.88 -16.44
N LEU A 169 -7.47 -1.20 -17.48
CA LEU A 169 -7.23 0.27 -17.44
C LEU A 169 -8.52 1.08 -17.23
N ASP A 170 -9.68 0.56 -17.64
CA ASP A 170 -10.96 1.25 -17.39
C ASP A 170 -11.29 1.40 -15.90
N ASN A 171 -10.70 0.57 -15.04
CA ASN A 171 -10.87 0.72 -13.59
C ASN A 171 -10.32 2.04 -13.05
N TYR A 172 -9.33 2.62 -13.71
CA TYR A 172 -8.82 3.95 -13.33
C TYR A 172 -9.85 5.05 -13.45
N LYS A 173 -10.78 4.96 -14.42
CA LYS A 173 -11.84 5.97 -14.61
C LYS A 173 -12.80 6.08 -13.42
N GLN A 174 -12.87 5.04 -12.58
CA GLN A 174 -13.70 5.05 -11.37
C GLN A 174 -12.99 5.66 -10.16
N ILE A 175 -11.67 5.75 -10.22
CA ILE A 175 -10.83 6.21 -9.12
C ILE A 175 -10.41 7.67 -9.32
N TRP A 176 -10.26 8.11 -10.57
CA TRP A 176 -9.90 9.46 -10.98
C TRP A 176 -11.12 10.28 -11.42
#